data_6d7d122edcb61b77a7071e23ab8aac0e
#
_entry.id   6d7d122edcb61b77a7071e23ab8aac0e
#
_cell.length_a   1.000
_cell.length_b   1.000
_cell.length_c   1.000
_cell.angle_alpha   90.00
_cell.angle_beta   90.00
_cell.angle_gamma   90.00
#
_symmetry.space_group_name_H-M   'P 1'
#
loop_
_entity.id
_entity.type
_entity.pdbx_description
1 polymer ?
#
loop_
_entity_poly.entity_id
_entity_poly.type
_entity_poly.pdbx_seq_one_letter_code
_entity_poly.pdbx_strand_id
1 'polypeptide(L)'
;MNNHRARVXXXXLLSIIAVLIFSSFFFSSNLNPFADKIKAFAEVSLKQLFDLTNEKRQENKLEPLVVNEELTKAAERKAGDMVSKDYWAHNAPDGTTPWVIIKEEGYDYVYAGENLARGFNSAQDVVSAWMASPDHRSNLLSPNFKDVGFAVINGKLGGEETFLVVQELGSKSVLPASVNIISSPKQEKMTGFSLSPALNGLTLSMSSEFIILFIVLIISVL
;
A
#
# COMPACT_ATOMS: atom_id res chain seq x y z
N MET A 1 -17.05 -36.00 50.62
CA MET A 1 -18.10 -35.44 49.73
C MET A 1 -17.48 -34.34 48.92
N ASN A 2 -17.48 -34.42 47.78
CA ASN A 2 -17.85 -34.16 46.46
C ASN A 2 -16.72 -33.76 45.51
N ASN A 3 -15.60 -34.51 45.49
CA ASN A 3 -14.58 -34.32 44.43
C ASN A 3 -15.09 -34.66 43.05
N HIS A 4 -16.12 -35.51 42.96
CA HIS A 4 -16.69 -35.90 41.69
C HIS A 4 -17.43 -34.75 41.00
N ARG A 5 -18.22 -33.98 41.75
CA ARG A 5 -18.97 -32.83 41.18
C ARG A 5 -18.03 -31.71 40.74
N ALA A 6 -16.93 -31.49 41.47
CA ALA A 6 -15.93 -30.49 41.10
C ALA A 6 -15.20 -30.88 39.79
N ARG A 7 -14.91 -32.15 39.64
CA ARG A 7 -14.26 -32.63 38.39
C ARG A 7 -15.16 -32.52 37.18
N VAL A 8 -16.42 -32.83 37.38
CA VAL A 8 -17.41 -32.64 36.29
C VAL A 8 -17.55 -31.20 35.88
N UNK A 9 -17.50 -30.43 36.65
CA UNK A 9 -17.50 -29.08 36.41
C UNK A 9 -16.30 -28.58 35.74
N UNK A 10 -15.39 -29.13 35.99
CA UNK A 10 -14.24 -28.77 35.43
C UNK A 10 -14.17 -29.16 34.03
N UNK A 11 -14.62 -30.18 33.85
CA UNK A 11 -14.65 -30.64 32.62
C UNK A 11 -15.52 -29.97 31.76
N UNK A 12 -16.41 -29.59 32.16
CA UNK A 12 -17.28 -28.89 31.46
C UNK A 12 -16.81 -27.60 31.11
N LEU A 13 -16.31 -26.81 31.92
CA LEU A 13 -15.76 -25.47 31.68
C LEU A 13 -14.65 -25.53 30.63
N LEU A 14 -13.76 -26.49 30.77
CA LEU A 14 -12.68 -26.68 29.79
C LEU A 14 -13.22 -27.00 28.40
N SER A 15 -14.26 -27.78 28.29
CA SER A 15 -14.89 -28.08 27.01
C SER A 15 -15.51 -26.83 26.38
N ILE A 16 -16.17 -26.01 27.19
CA ILE A 16 -16.76 -24.74 26.72
C ILE A 16 -15.64 -23.79 26.24
N ILE A 17 -14.57 -23.69 27.02
CA ILE A 17 -13.42 -22.87 26.65
C ILE A 17 -12.79 -23.37 25.35
N ALA A 18 -12.62 -24.69 25.22
CA ALA A 18 -12.07 -25.29 23.99
C ALA A 18 -12.97 -25.02 22.77
N VAL A 19 -14.29 -25.12 22.94
CA VAL A 19 -15.25 -24.80 21.86
C VAL A 19 -15.21 -23.31 21.52
N LEU A 20 -15.11 -22.44 22.51
CA LEU A 20 -15.00 -20.99 22.27
C LEU A 20 -13.69 -20.63 21.55
N ILE A 21 -12.57 -21.24 21.95
CA ILE A 21 -11.27 -21.03 21.31
C ILE A 21 -11.33 -21.58 19.86
N PHE A 22 -11.89 -22.78 19.67
CA PHE A 22 -12.02 -23.39 18.36
C PHE A 22 -12.97 -22.58 17.46
N SER A 23 -14.09 -22.10 18.00
CA SER A 23 -15.01 -21.26 17.23
C SER A 23 -14.38 -19.90 16.89
N SER A 24 -13.63 -19.27 17.81
CA SER A 24 -12.94 -18.02 17.51
C SER A 24 -11.83 -18.21 16.47
N PHE A 25 -11.12 -19.33 16.53
CA PHE A 25 -10.12 -19.67 15.51
C PHE A 25 -10.78 -19.93 14.16
N PHE A 26 -11.88 -20.68 14.15
CA PHE A 26 -12.64 -20.99 12.94
C PHE A 26 -13.29 -19.73 12.33
N PHE A 27 -13.74 -18.81 13.19
CA PHE A 27 -14.31 -17.52 12.75
C PHE A 27 -13.23 -16.59 12.20
N SER A 28 -12.03 -16.61 12.81
CA SER A 28 -10.88 -15.80 12.34
C SER A 28 -10.29 -16.32 11.03
N SER A 29 -10.34 -17.64 10.81
CA SER A 29 -9.79 -18.24 9.58
C SER A 29 -10.77 -18.21 8.41
N ASN A 30 -12.06 -17.99 8.66
CA ASN A 30 -13.04 -17.74 7.61
C ASN A 30 -13.12 -16.23 7.34
N LEU A 31 -11.99 -15.66 6.91
CA LEU A 31 -11.94 -14.31 6.40
C LEU A 31 -13.00 -14.17 5.31
N ASN A 32 -13.74 -13.12 5.39
CA ASN A 32 -14.87 -12.81 4.53
C ASN A 32 -14.47 -12.97 3.03
N PRO A 33 -14.92 -14.00 2.34
CA PRO A 33 -14.52 -14.25 0.95
C PRO A 33 -14.91 -13.10 0.01
N PHE A 34 -15.84 -12.26 0.46
CA PHE A 34 -16.25 -11.07 -0.26
C PHE A 34 -15.18 -9.98 -0.14
N ALA A 35 -14.58 -9.79 1.04
CA ALA A 35 -13.49 -8.83 1.26
C ALA A 35 -12.24 -9.23 0.45
N ASP A 36 -11.91 -10.54 0.40
CA ASP A 36 -10.78 -11.04 -0.39
C ASP A 36 -11.03 -10.84 -1.90
N LYS A 37 -12.26 -11.03 -2.36
CA LYS A 37 -12.66 -10.77 -3.74
C LYS A 37 -12.52 -9.29 -4.09
N ILE A 38 -12.96 -8.40 -3.19
CA ILE A 38 -12.82 -6.95 -3.39
C ILE A 38 -11.34 -6.56 -3.45
N LYS A 39 -10.53 -7.09 -2.54
CA LYS A 39 -9.08 -6.83 -2.52
C LYS A 39 -8.40 -7.32 -3.81
N ALA A 40 -8.71 -8.54 -4.25
CA ALA A 40 -8.19 -9.10 -5.50
C ALA A 40 -8.63 -8.29 -6.72
N PHE A 41 -9.87 -7.83 -6.73
CA PHE A 41 -10.41 -6.98 -7.80
C PHE A 41 -9.68 -5.62 -7.83
N ALA A 42 -9.47 -5.01 -6.67
CA ALA A 42 -8.73 -3.75 -6.58
C ALA A 42 -7.28 -3.90 -7.07
N GLU A 43 -6.60 -4.97 -6.68
CA GLU A 43 -5.22 -5.26 -7.15
C GLU A 43 -5.16 -5.43 -8.67
N VAL A 44 -6.07 -6.19 -9.24
CA VAL A 44 -6.16 -6.38 -10.69
C VAL A 44 -6.42 -5.05 -11.38
N SER A 45 -7.32 -4.24 -10.82
CA SER A 45 -7.65 -2.91 -11.37
C SER A 45 -6.46 -1.95 -11.34
N LEU A 46 -5.66 -1.93 -10.27
CA LEU A 46 -4.46 -1.08 -10.16
C LEU A 46 -3.43 -1.45 -11.23
N LYS A 47 -3.16 -2.74 -11.39
CA LYS A 47 -2.24 -3.22 -12.43
C LYS A 47 -2.76 -2.87 -13.82
N GLN A 48 -4.04 -3.07 -14.08
CA GLN A 48 -4.65 -2.75 -15.38
C GLN A 48 -4.58 -1.24 -15.67
N LEU A 49 -4.86 -0.39 -14.68
CA LEU A 49 -4.75 1.07 -14.83
C LEU A 49 -3.33 1.47 -15.22
N PHE A 50 -2.34 0.89 -14.56
CA PHE A 50 -0.93 1.15 -14.84
C PHE A 50 -0.55 0.70 -16.26
N ASP A 51 -0.89 -0.54 -16.62
CA ASP A 51 -0.57 -1.12 -17.93
C ASP A 51 -1.23 -0.31 -19.07
N LEU A 52 -2.52 -0.02 -18.92
CA LEU A 52 -3.28 0.73 -19.93
C LEU A 52 -2.79 2.18 -20.07
N THR A 53 -2.45 2.83 -18.95
CA THR A 53 -1.85 4.18 -18.97
C THR A 53 -0.54 4.15 -19.79
N ASN A 54 0.33 3.19 -19.51
CA ASN A 54 1.60 3.07 -20.22
C ASN A 54 1.44 2.62 -21.67
N GLU A 55 0.43 1.82 -21.98
CA GLU A 55 0.06 1.50 -23.36
C GLU A 55 -0.29 2.80 -24.14
N LYS A 56 -1.13 3.66 -23.56
CA LYS A 56 -1.49 4.94 -24.20
C LYS A 56 -0.28 5.85 -24.38
N ARG A 57 0.64 5.88 -23.41
CA ARG A 57 1.87 6.65 -23.53
C ARG A 57 2.76 6.10 -24.66
N GLN A 58 2.93 4.78 -24.72
CA GLN A 58 3.72 4.12 -25.77
C GLN A 58 3.13 4.38 -27.16
N GLU A 59 1.80 4.29 -27.33
CA GLU A 59 1.10 4.65 -28.58
C GLU A 59 1.43 6.07 -29.04
N ASN A 60 1.71 6.97 -28.09
CA ASN A 60 2.05 8.37 -28.33
C ASN A 60 3.57 8.64 -28.25
N LYS A 61 4.41 7.59 -28.28
CA LYS A 61 5.89 7.67 -28.33
C LYS A 61 6.48 8.35 -27.08
N LEU A 62 5.83 8.17 -25.92
CA LEU A 62 6.28 8.70 -24.64
C LEU A 62 6.90 7.58 -23.81
N GLU A 63 7.87 7.95 -22.96
CA GLU A 63 8.45 7.03 -22.00
C GLU A 63 7.38 6.55 -21.02
N PRO A 64 7.40 5.27 -20.63
CA PRO A 64 6.45 4.76 -19.64
C PRO A 64 6.69 5.41 -18.28
N LEU A 65 5.61 5.53 -17.52
CA LEU A 65 5.67 5.96 -16.12
C LEU A 65 6.14 4.79 -15.24
N VAL A 66 6.74 5.12 -14.11
CA VAL A 66 7.17 4.15 -13.09
C VAL A 66 6.30 4.34 -11.84
N VAL A 67 5.89 3.23 -11.22
CA VAL A 67 5.12 3.31 -9.97
C VAL A 67 6.00 3.90 -8.86
N ASN A 68 5.46 4.87 -8.14
CA ASN A 68 6.13 5.54 -7.04
C ASN A 68 5.27 5.40 -5.77
N GLU A 69 5.90 4.98 -4.68
CA GLU A 69 5.22 4.68 -3.41
C GLU A 69 4.63 5.94 -2.76
N GLU A 70 5.34 7.06 -2.81
CA GLU A 70 4.88 8.32 -2.22
C GLU A 70 3.63 8.84 -2.97
N LEU A 71 3.63 8.75 -4.30
CA LEU A 71 2.45 9.10 -5.10
C LEU A 71 1.29 8.12 -4.88
N THR A 72 1.59 6.84 -4.65
CA THR A 72 0.54 5.86 -4.32
C THR A 72 -0.12 6.21 -2.99
N LYS A 73 0.67 6.53 -1.97
CA LYS A 73 0.15 6.99 -0.67
C LYS A 73 -0.68 8.27 -0.82
N ALA A 74 -0.22 9.20 -1.66
CA ALA A 74 -0.97 10.43 -1.94
C ALA A 74 -2.33 10.12 -2.58
N ALA A 75 -2.36 9.23 -3.57
CA ALA A 75 -3.60 8.81 -4.23
C ALA A 75 -4.55 8.12 -3.24
N GLU A 76 -4.03 7.22 -2.40
CA GLU A 76 -4.82 6.52 -1.36
C GLU A 76 -5.42 7.52 -0.36
N ARG A 77 -4.59 8.45 0.11
CA ARG A 77 -5.03 9.49 1.05
C ARG A 77 -6.09 10.39 0.41
N LYS A 78 -5.88 10.81 -0.84
CA LYS A 78 -6.84 11.64 -1.59
C LYS A 78 -8.17 10.92 -1.75
N ALA A 79 -8.15 9.64 -2.14
CA ALA A 79 -9.36 8.83 -2.29
C ALA A 79 -10.11 8.69 -0.96
N GLY A 80 -9.39 8.38 0.13
CA GLY A 80 -9.94 8.29 1.48
C GLY A 80 -10.54 9.61 1.97
N ASP A 81 -9.87 10.72 1.69
CA ASP A 81 -10.35 12.06 2.04
C ASP A 81 -11.67 12.39 1.35
N MET A 82 -11.77 12.10 0.05
CA MET A 82 -13.01 12.31 -0.72
C MET A 82 -14.19 11.54 -0.12
N VAL A 83 -13.98 10.27 0.25
CA VAL A 83 -15.04 9.43 0.83
C VAL A 83 -15.39 9.93 2.25
N SER A 84 -14.39 10.21 3.08
CA SER A 84 -14.61 10.59 4.48
C SER A 84 -15.31 11.94 4.63
N LYS A 85 -15.08 12.87 3.71
CA LYS A 85 -15.67 14.22 3.72
C LYS A 85 -16.84 14.37 2.75
N ASP A 86 -17.22 13.29 2.07
CA ASP A 86 -18.32 13.22 1.08
C ASP A 86 -18.24 14.33 0.02
N TYR A 87 -17.09 14.39 -0.71
CA TYR A 87 -16.94 15.35 -1.82
C TYR A 87 -16.30 14.70 -3.05
N TRP A 88 -16.52 15.33 -4.21
CA TRP A 88 -15.94 14.93 -5.50
C TRP A 88 -15.33 16.16 -6.19
N ALA A 89 -14.04 16.38 -5.96
CA ALA A 89 -13.31 17.51 -6.55
C ALA A 89 -11.80 17.31 -6.36
N HIS A 90 -11.00 18.03 -7.15
CA HIS A 90 -9.54 18.08 -6.95
C HIS A 90 -9.20 18.69 -5.60
N ASN A 91 -9.81 19.82 -5.25
CA ASN A 91 -9.56 20.48 -3.97
C ASN A 91 -10.58 20.05 -2.93
N ALA A 92 -10.13 19.76 -1.73
CA ALA A 92 -10.99 19.40 -0.59
C ALA A 92 -11.80 20.64 -0.13
N PRO A 93 -12.93 20.43 0.56
CA PRO A 93 -13.76 21.55 1.06
C PRO A 93 -13.03 22.50 2.01
N ASP A 94 -12.00 22.02 2.69
CA ASP A 94 -11.17 22.85 3.58
C ASP A 94 -10.06 23.62 2.84
N GLY A 95 -9.99 23.49 1.52
CA GLY A 95 -8.99 24.14 0.67
C GLY A 95 -7.72 23.32 0.43
N THR A 96 -7.60 22.14 1.04
CA THR A 96 -6.44 21.26 0.81
C THR A 96 -6.41 20.85 -0.67
N THR A 97 -5.28 21.07 -1.33
CA THR A 97 -5.09 20.72 -2.75
C THR A 97 -4.37 19.37 -2.87
N PRO A 98 -4.48 18.68 -4.02
CA PRO A 98 -3.68 17.47 -4.25
C PRO A 98 -2.17 17.73 -4.06
N TRP A 99 -1.73 18.90 -4.43
CA TRP A 99 -0.31 19.30 -4.34
C TRP A 99 0.21 19.31 -2.91
N VAL A 100 -0.64 19.69 -1.96
CA VAL A 100 -0.32 19.61 -0.52
C VAL A 100 -0.21 18.14 -0.09
N ILE A 101 -1.18 17.32 -0.49
CA ILE A 101 -1.19 15.88 -0.15
C ILE A 101 0.08 15.20 -0.68
N ILE A 102 0.41 15.42 -1.96
CA ILE A 102 1.60 14.85 -2.60
C ILE A 102 2.87 15.20 -1.81
N LYS A 103 3.01 16.47 -1.40
CA LYS A 103 4.18 16.92 -0.62
C LYS A 103 4.22 16.32 0.78
N GLU A 104 3.08 16.24 1.45
CA GLU A 104 2.98 15.67 2.79
C GLU A 104 3.27 14.17 2.81
N GLU A 105 3.01 13.47 1.69
CA GLU A 105 3.41 12.06 1.54
C GLU A 105 4.88 11.90 1.13
N GLY A 106 5.62 12.99 1.01
CA GLY A 106 7.07 12.97 0.82
C GLY A 106 7.54 13.10 -0.62
N TYR A 107 6.64 13.33 -1.57
CA TYR A 107 7.01 13.45 -2.97
C TYR A 107 7.31 14.90 -3.33
N ASP A 108 8.60 15.27 -3.35
CA ASP A 108 9.07 16.60 -3.75
C ASP A 108 9.10 16.70 -5.28
N TYR A 109 8.06 17.28 -5.83
CA TYR A 109 7.86 17.35 -7.28
C TYR A 109 8.36 18.67 -7.90
N VAL A 110 8.76 18.56 -9.16
CA VAL A 110 8.90 19.69 -10.09
C VAL A 110 7.60 19.82 -10.92
N TYR A 111 7.06 18.70 -11.30
CA TYR A 111 5.77 18.62 -11.99
C TYR A 111 4.87 17.65 -11.24
N ALA A 112 3.60 18.00 -11.11
CA ALA A 112 2.57 17.13 -10.55
C ALA A 112 1.28 17.29 -11.32
N GLY A 113 0.47 16.22 -11.36
CA GLY A 113 -0.82 16.21 -12.02
C GLY A 113 -1.73 15.17 -11.38
N GLU A 114 -3.03 15.41 -11.42
CA GLU A 114 -4.04 14.51 -10.85
C GLU A 114 -5.10 14.20 -11.90
N ASN A 115 -5.47 12.93 -12.02
CA ASN A 115 -6.67 12.50 -12.74
C ASN A 115 -7.59 11.75 -11.78
N LEU A 116 -8.87 12.09 -11.85
CA LEU A 116 -9.93 11.47 -11.03
C LEU A 116 -10.93 10.75 -11.93
N ALA A 117 -11.45 9.61 -11.45
CA ALA A 117 -12.59 8.94 -12.10
C ALA A 117 -13.48 8.30 -11.04
N ARG A 118 -14.79 8.27 -11.29
CA ARG A 118 -15.75 7.59 -10.41
C ARG A 118 -16.86 6.92 -11.22
N GLY A 119 -17.42 5.85 -10.66
CA GLY A 119 -18.57 5.17 -11.24
C GLY A 119 -18.25 4.27 -12.44
N PHE A 120 -16.99 3.95 -12.68
CA PHE A 120 -16.56 3.03 -13.73
C PHE A 120 -16.41 1.61 -13.18
N ASN A 121 -16.67 0.64 -14.04
CA ASN A 121 -16.63 -0.79 -13.67
C ASN A 121 -15.37 -1.50 -14.18
N SER A 122 -14.52 -0.81 -14.94
CA SER A 122 -13.28 -1.41 -15.43
C SER A 122 -12.18 -0.35 -15.60
N ALA A 123 -10.93 -0.77 -15.50
CA ALA A 123 -9.76 0.07 -15.78
C ALA A 123 -9.75 0.55 -17.24
N GLN A 124 -10.23 -0.28 -18.16
CA GLN A 124 -10.34 0.09 -19.57
C GLN A 124 -11.25 1.29 -19.78
N ASP A 125 -12.42 1.28 -19.11
CA ASP A 125 -13.38 2.38 -19.22
C ASP A 125 -12.82 3.67 -18.61
N VAL A 126 -12.13 3.57 -17.46
CA VAL A 126 -11.46 4.70 -16.81
C VAL A 126 -10.43 5.34 -17.75
N VAL A 127 -9.50 4.56 -18.27
CA VAL A 127 -8.44 5.09 -19.15
C VAL A 127 -9.02 5.61 -20.45
N SER A 128 -10.05 4.95 -21.00
CA SER A 128 -10.73 5.42 -22.20
C SER A 128 -11.42 6.78 -21.97
N ALA A 129 -12.09 6.95 -20.81
CA ALA A 129 -12.71 8.21 -20.42
C ALA A 129 -11.66 9.32 -20.23
N TRP A 130 -10.54 9.01 -19.57
CA TRP A 130 -9.45 9.98 -19.43
C TRP A 130 -8.89 10.39 -20.82
N MET A 131 -8.69 9.43 -21.72
CA MET A 131 -8.22 9.73 -23.07
C MET A 131 -9.22 10.54 -23.91
N ALA A 132 -10.51 10.41 -23.63
CA ALA A 132 -11.57 11.18 -24.30
C ALA A 132 -11.69 12.62 -23.77
N SER A 133 -11.22 12.89 -22.56
CA SER A 133 -11.28 14.21 -21.91
C SER A 133 -9.97 14.99 -22.19
N PRO A 134 -10.01 16.19 -22.77
CA PRO A 134 -8.80 16.93 -23.08
C PRO A 134 -7.87 17.16 -21.88
N ASP A 135 -8.43 17.51 -20.72
CA ASP A 135 -7.64 17.82 -19.52
C ASP A 135 -6.97 16.56 -18.94
N HIS A 136 -7.76 15.48 -18.77
CA HIS A 136 -7.22 14.21 -18.27
C HIS A 136 -6.19 13.62 -19.25
N ARG A 137 -6.47 13.70 -20.55
CA ARG A 137 -5.56 13.25 -21.59
C ARG A 137 -4.24 14.02 -21.55
N SER A 138 -4.29 15.33 -21.31
CA SER A 138 -3.06 16.14 -21.23
C SER A 138 -2.17 15.68 -20.07
N ASN A 139 -2.77 15.23 -18.98
CA ASN A 139 -2.04 14.63 -17.86
C ASN A 139 -1.45 13.27 -18.26
N LEU A 140 -2.27 12.36 -18.81
CA LEU A 140 -1.79 11.03 -19.20
C LEU A 140 -0.60 11.11 -20.17
N LEU A 141 -0.65 12.05 -21.11
CA LEU A 141 0.32 12.16 -22.20
C LEU A 141 1.36 13.26 -21.99
N SER A 142 1.47 13.79 -20.79
CA SER A 142 2.52 14.78 -20.51
C SER A 142 3.91 14.13 -20.53
N PRO A 143 4.85 14.66 -21.31
CA PRO A 143 6.25 14.19 -21.28
C PRO A 143 6.98 14.58 -19.99
N ASN A 144 6.39 15.50 -19.21
CA ASN A 144 7.00 15.99 -17.98
C ASN A 144 6.90 14.98 -16.82
N PHE A 145 5.94 14.05 -16.88
CA PHE A 145 5.75 13.07 -15.81
C PHE A 145 6.61 11.83 -16.06
N LYS A 146 7.19 11.30 -14.97
CA LYS A 146 8.01 10.09 -14.94
C LYS A 146 7.44 9.04 -13.98
N ASP A 147 6.76 9.49 -12.94
CA ASP A 147 6.26 8.66 -11.85
C ASP A 147 4.73 8.72 -11.79
N VAL A 148 4.13 7.65 -11.28
CA VAL A 148 2.68 7.55 -11.10
C VAL A 148 2.35 6.79 -9.81
N GLY A 149 1.29 7.21 -9.14
CA GLY A 149 0.64 6.46 -8.08
C GLY A 149 -0.84 6.33 -8.38
N PHE A 150 -1.45 5.22 -7.97
CA PHE A 150 -2.88 4.97 -8.16
C PHE A 150 -3.53 4.55 -6.87
N ALA A 151 -4.80 4.91 -6.71
CA ALA A 151 -5.69 4.32 -5.72
C ALA A 151 -7.02 3.95 -6.37
N VAL A 152 -7.57 2.81 -5.98
CA VAL A 152 -8.94 2.40 -6.32
C VAL A 152 -9.61 2.03 -5.01
N ILE A 153 -10.66 2.75 -4.66
CA ILE A 153 -11.44 2.45 -3.46
C ILE A 153 -12.93 2.37 -3.77
N ASN A 154 -13.62 1.52 -3.04
CA ASN A 154 -15.07 1.52 -3.00
C ASN A 154 -15.50 2.42 -1.83
N GLY A 155 -16.39 3.34 -2.07
CA GLY A 155 -16.86 4.28 -1.06
C GLY A 155 -18.25 4.82 -1.37
N LYS A 156 -18.73 5.64 -0.47
CA LYS A 156 -20.05 6.27 -0.60
C LYS A 156 -19.88 7.76 -0.83
N LEU A 157 -20.47 8.28 -1.89
CA LEU A 157 -20.47 9.71 -2.20
C LEU A 157 -21.90 10.16 -2.52
N GLY A 158 -22.35 11.20 -1.83
CA GLY A 158 -23.72 11.69 -1.99
C GLY A 158 -24.79 10.64 -1.69
N GLY A 159 -24.46 9.69 -0.82
CA GLY A 159 -25.37 8.59 -0.47
C GLY A 159 -25.29 7.37 -1.37
N GLU A 160 -24.53 7.39 -2.47
CA GLU A 160 -24.45 6.29 -3.45
C GLU A 160 -23.11 5.57 -3.38
N GLU A 161 -23.13 4.24 -3.38
CA GLU A 161 -21.94 3.40 -3.47
C GLU A 161 -21.28 3.57 -4.83
N THR A 162 -19.98 3.80 -4.84
CA THR A 162 -19.26 4.05 -6.10
C THR A 162 -17.80 3.65 -5.96
N PHE A 163 -17.16 3.29 -7.07
CA PHE A 163 -15.72 3.14 -7.16
C PHE A 163 -15.09 4.49 -7.51
N LEU A 164 -14.07 4.86 -6.73
CA LEU A 164 -13.25 6.04 -7.00
C LEU A 164 -11.87 5.57 -7.45
N VAL A 165 -11.37 6.23 -8.47
CA VAL A 165 -10.00 6.04 -8.97
C VAL A 165 -9.28 7.38 -8.89
N VAL A 166 -8.12 7.37 -8.26
CA VAL A 166 -7.21 8.52 -8.21
C VAL A 166 -5.90 8.11 -8.88
N GLN A 167 -5.42 8.96 -9.78
CA GLN A 167 -4.10 8.85 -10.39
C GLN A 167 -3.32 10.11 -10.04
N GLU A 168 -2.22 9.95 -9.31
CA GLU A 168 -1.26 11.03 -9.05
C GLU A 168 -0.05 10.83 -9.95
N LEU A 169 0.34 11.90 -10.63
CA LEU A 169 1.41 11.92 -11.61
C LEU A 169 2.48 12.90 -11.17
N GLY A 170 3.75 12.59 -11.44
CA GLY A 170 4.79 13.51 -11.05
C GLY A 170 6.14 13.28 -11.67
N SER A 171 7.04 14.22 -11.42
CA SER A 171 8.48 14.03 -11.58
C SER A 171 9.23 14.86 -10.54
N LYS A 172 10.25 14.26 -9.97
CA LYS A 172 11.17 14.92 -9.03
C LYS A 172 12.25 15.68 -9.80
N SER A 173 12.90 16.62 -9.12
CA SER A 173 14.10 17.24 -9.64
C SER A 173 15.19 16.17 -9.81
N VAL A 174 15.69 16.03 -11.01
CA VAL A 174 16.90 15.23 -11.23
C VAL A 174 18.07 16.13 -10.86
N LEU A 175 18.41 16.17 -9.57
CA LEU A 175 19.70 16.75 -9.21
C LEU A 175 20.75 15.90 -9.93
N PRO A 176 21.63 16.51 -10.74
CA PRO A 176 22.69 15.73 -11.34
C PRO A 176 23.46 15.06 -10.20
N ALA A 177 23.61 13.73 -10.32
CA ALA A 177 24.41 12.99 -9.35
C ALA A 177 25.70 13.74 -9.14
N SER A 178 25.96 14.14 -7.90
CA SER A 178 27.19 14.86 -7.56
C SER A 178 28.34 14.04 -8.12
N VAL A 179 29.00 14.61 -9.12
CA VAL A 179 30.23 14.00 -9.64
C VAL A 179 31.19 14.02 -8.44
N ASN A 180 31.34 12.90 -7.78
CA ASN A 180 32.41 12.69 -6.83
C ASN A 180 33.70 12.83 -7.62
N ILE A 181 34.22 14.03 -7.66
CA ILE A 181 35.60 14.25 -8.11
C ILE A 181 36.44 13.50 -7.09
N ILE A 182 36.83 12.30 -7.47
CA ILE A 182 37.81 11.53 -6.72
C ILE A 182 39.08 12.38 -6.75
N SER A 183 39.26 13.16 -5.72
CA SER A 183 40.56 13.80 -5.50
C SER A 183 41.60 12.68 -5.43
N SER A 184 42.60 12.80 -6.29
CA SER A 184 43.74 11.88 -6.40
C SER A 184 44.27 11.49 -5.02
N PRO A 185 44.51 10.22 -4.75
CA PRO A 185 44.94 9.82 -3.41
C PRO A 185 46.35 10.34 -3.13
N LYS A 186 46.45 11.21 -2.15
CA LYS A 186 47.74 11.59 -1.55
C LYS A 186 48.26 10.32 -0.85
N GLN A 187 49.40 9.83 -1.32
CA GLN A 187 50.09 8.69 -0.71
C GLN A 187 50.41 8.97 0.75
N GLU A 188 49.71 8.30 1.67
CA GLU A 188 50.12 8.27 3.05
C GLU A 188 50.70 6.88 3.39
N LYS A 189 51.84 6.91 4.03
CA LYS A 189 52.64 5.79 4.44
C LYS A 189 51.91 4.82 5.36
N MET A 190 51.87 3.58 4.97
CA MET A 190 51.34 2.47 5.79
C MET A 190 52.26 2.19 7.00
N THR A 191 51.71 2.33 8.22
CA THR A 191 52.29 1.69 9.41
C THR A 191 51.14 1.14 10.28
N GLY A 192 51.19 -0.12 10.59
CA GLY A 192 50.48 -0.74 11.69
C GLY A 192 49.27 -1.62 11.36
N PHE A 193 49.51 -2.90 11.28
CA PHE A 193 48.52 -3.98 11.25
C PHE A 193 48.01 -4.22 12.68
N SER A 194 46.72 -4.09 12.92
CA SER A 194 46.10 -4.57 14.14
C SER A 194 44.87 -5.42 13.81
N LEU A 195 44.90 -6.68 14.16
CA LEU A 195 43.80 -7.63 14.04
C LEU A 195 42.93 -7.54 15.30
N SER A 196 41.67 -7.22 15.12
CA SER A 196 40.67 -7.38 16.20
C SER A 196 39.53 -8.28 15.71
N PRO A 197 39.15 -9.31 16.46
CA PRO A 197 38.05 -10.18 16.05
C PRO A 197 36.70 -9.63 16.53
N ALA A 198 35.79 -9.42 15.61
CA ALA A 198 34.42 -9.10 15.95
C ALA A 198 33.52 -10.34 15.82
N LEU A 199 33.24 -10.93 16.97
CA LEU A 199 32.15 -11.86 17.17
C LEU A 199 30.96 -11.02 17.67
N ASN A 200 29.91 -10.89 16.93
CA ASN A 200 28.65 -10.41 17.51
C ASN A 200 27.42 -10.84 16.74
N GLY A 201 26.62 -11.61 17.41
CA GLY A 201 25.19 -11.41 17.53
C GLY A 201 24.30 -12.08 16.50
N LEU A 202 24.13 -13.43 16.60
CA LEU A 202 22.95 -14.09 16.04
C LEU A 202 21.75 -13.80 16.96
N THR A 203 20.87 -12.92 16.54
CA THR A 203 19.54 -12.83 17.15
C THR A 203 18.61 -13.80 16.43
N LEU A 204 18.21 -14.85 17.11
CA LEU A 204 17.20 -15.79 16.65
C LEU A 204 15.83 -15.15 16.85
N SER A 205 15.24 -14.68 15.78
CA SER A 205 13.82 -14.28 15.77
C SER A 205 12.96 -15.54 15.61
N MET A 206 12.33 -15.95 16.71
CA MET A 206 11.37 -17.05 16.68
C MET A 206 10.03 -16.56 16.12
N SER A 207 9.54 -17.23 15.07
CA SER A 207 8.24 -16.93 14.50
C SER A 207 7.10 -17.28 15.48
N SER A 208 6.00 -16.54 15.37
CA SER A 208 4.81 -16.72 16.23
C SER A 208 4.26 -18.15 16.24
N GLU A 209 4.52 -18.93 15.21
CA GLU A 209 4.06 -20.32 15.11
C GLU A 209 4.74 -21.24 16.12
N PHE A 210 6.02 -21.01 16.43
CA PHE A 210 6.75 -21.80 17.43
C PHE A 210 6.26 -21.55 18.85
N ILE A 211 5.82 -20.32 19.14
CA ILE A 211 5.29 -19.96 20.47
C ILE A 211 3.97 -20.69 20.73
N ILE A 212 3.11 -20.77 19.73
CA ILE A 212 1.80 -21.45 19.83
C ILE A 212 1.98 -22.95 20.05
N LEU A 213 2.93 -23.57 19.32
CA LEU A 213 3.23 -24.98 19.46
C LEU A 213 3.75 -25.33 20.87
N PHE A 214 4.57 -24.45 21.45
CA PHE A 214 5.14 -24.63 22.78
C PHE A 214 4.07 -24.53 23.89
N ILE A 215 3.11 -23.61 23.72
CA ILE A 215 1.98 -23.45 24.67
C ILE A 215 1.06 -24.68 24.62
N VAL A 216 0.77 -25.21 23.41
CA VAL A 216 -0.06 -26.42 23.28
C VAL A 216 0.61 -27.62 23.92
N LEU A 217 1.93 -27.75 23.80
CA LEU A 217 2.68 -28.85 24.39
C LEU A 217 2.66 -28.80 25.93
N ILE A 218 2.74 -27.62 26.51
CA ILE A 218 2.70 -27.45 27.98
C ILE A 218 1.31 -27.83 28.55
N ILE A 219 0.25 -27.48 27.84
CA ILE A 219 -1.13 -27.75 28.27
C ILE A 219 -1.46 -29.27 28.21
N SER A 220 -0.79 -30.01 27.34
CA SER A 220 -1.03 -31.46 27.21
C SER A 220 -0.30 -32.33 28.25
N VAL A 221 0.60 -31.74 29.07
CA VAL A 221 1.38 -32.45 30.10
C VAL A 221 0.88 -32.18 31.55
N LEU A 222 -0.05 -31.21 31.71
CA LEU A 222 -0.68 -30.90 32.98
C LEU A 222 -2.11 -31.51 33.06
#